data_3e0a16a06a6191625369576447a45b00
#
_entry.id   3e0a16a06a6191625369576447a45b00
#
_cell.length_a   1.000
_cell.length_b   1.000
_cell.length_c   1.000
_cell.angle_alpha   90.00
_cell.angle_beta   90.00
_cell.angle_gamma   90.00
#
_symmetry.space_group_name_H-M   'P 1'
#
loop_
_entity.id
_entity.type
_entity.pdbx_description
1 polymer ?
#
loop_
_entity_poly.entity_id
_entity_poly.type
_entity_poly.pdbx_seq_one_letter_code
_entity_poly.pdbx_strand_id
1 'polypeptide(L)'
;MLVEKYNNFNVWKEEEKNVFIHLNINSDLFYDEMIEFFFSEEKILGYISNKTNIVFQAKHEQFVSLYKSLSIFIDDENLKIDIKDLKKELSNYINWETYTKDELLTLRRDKIGKVGEYILHNILADYFKFSCVLPKLSLKTNKNMSVYGIDVVFWSVENEMLLFGESKVSKNLDNGIRLINDSLSKYEHQIFEEYRTLLSNQLLNLNLPDSIKEYIGNAINFKKFITIANIKTIGIPIFIMNGNDINVEEILNKLNKLNKIQIQDLNIKYYIINLPIIDKNIFQSKIINYLRERYDYYESKCY
;
A
#
# COMPACT_ATOMS: atom_id res chain seq x y z
N MET A 1 -3.55 -18.30 -18.29
CA MET A 1 -2.90 -17.01 -17.98
C MET A 1 -3.16 -16.03 -19.12
N LEU A 2 -3.72 -14.87 -18.82
CA LEU A 2 -3.97 -13.77 -19.77
C LEU A 2 -2.77 -12.83 -19.77
N VAL A 3 -2.41 -12.26 -20.94
CA VAL A 3 -1.36 -11.26 -21.06
C VAL A 3 -1.94 -10.02 -21.70
N GLU A 4 -1.93 -8.91 -20.96
CA GLU A 4 -2.28 -7.59 -21.47
C GLU A 4 -0.98 -6.83 -21.74
N LYS A 5 -0.87 -6.26 -22.96
CA LYS A 5 0.34 -5.56 -23.41
C LYS A 5 0.13 -4.06 -23.43
N TYR A 6 1.05 -3.34 -22.81
CA TYR A 6 1.13 -1.89 -22.79
C TYR A 6 2.49 -1.42 -23.32
N ASN A 7 2.65 -0.14 -23.58
CA ASN A 7 3.88 0.38 -24.17
C ASN A 7 5.12 0.10 -23.29
N ASN A 8 5.01 0.34 -21.99
CA ASN A 8 6.13 0.30 -21.05
C ASN A 8 6.15 -0.96 -20.16
N PHE A 9 5.09 -1.77 -20.20
CA PHE A 9 4.97 -2.98 -19.38
C PHE A 9 3.94 -3.96 -19.95
N ASN A 10 3.98 -5.19 -19.49
CA ASN A 10 2.94 -6.19 -19.73
C ASN A 10 2.35 -6.63 -18.40
N VAL A 11 1.06 -6.92 -18.36
CA VAL A 11 0.39 -7.49 -17.20
C VAL A 11 0.09 -8.96 -17.47
N TRP A 12 0.63 -9.81 -16.63
CA TRP A 12 0.31 -11.23 -16.61
C TRP A 12 -0.74 -11.46 -15.54
N LYS A 13 -1.92 -11.94 -15.94
CA LYS A 13 -3.04 -12.19 -15.04
C LYS A 13 -3.51 -13.64 -15.15
N GLU A 14 -3.71 -14.25 -14.00
CA GLU A 14 -4.40 -15.52 -13.84
C GLU A 14 -5.46 -15.38 -12.77
N GLU A 15 -6.67 -15.80 -13.07
CA GLU A 15 -7.80 -15.71 -12.17
C GLU A 15 -8.57 -17.02 -12.21
N GLU A 16 -8.39 -17.80 -11.16
CA GLU A 16 -9.11 -19.05 -10.89
C GLU A 16 -9.66 -18.98 -9.46
N LYS A 17 -9.23 -19.92 -8.61
CA LYS A 17 -9.52 -19.89 -7.18
C LYS A 17 -8.90 -18.66 -6.50
N ASN A 18 -7.71 -18.27 -6.94
CA ASN A 18 -6.97 -17.06 -6.51
C ASN A 18 -6.74 -16.15 -7.70
N VAL A 19 -6.42 -14.88 -7.41
CA VAL A 19 -6.01 -13.91 -8.42
C VAL A 19 -4.49 -13.74 -8.33
N PHE A 20 -3.82 -13.85 -9.45
CA PHE A 20 -2.40 -13.58 -9.57
C PHE A 20 -2.21 -12.48 -10.64
N ILE A 21 -1.44 -11.45 -10.29
CA ILE A 21 -1.05 -10.37 -11.18
C ILE A 21 0.45 -10.17 -11.07
N HIS A 22 1.14 -10.19 -12.21
CA HIS A 22 2.55 -9.83 -12.31
C HIS A 22 2.73 -8.78 -13.39
N LEU A 23 3.47 -7.73 -13.07
CA LEU A 23 3.87 -6.71 -14.03
C LEU A 23 5.27 -7.04 -14.54
N ASN A 24 5.39 -7.21 -15.85
CA ASN A 24 6.67 -7.34 -16.53
C ASN A 24 7.04 -6.00 -17.17
N ILE A 25 8.09 -5.36 -16.66
CA ILE A 25 8.46 -3.99 -17.03
C ILE A 25 9.38 -4.02 -18.24
N ASN A 26 8.99 -3.31 -19.31
CA ASN A 26 9.72 -3.26 -20.57
C ASN A 26 10.60 -2.00 -20.72
N SER A 27 10.32 -0.96 -19.93
CA SER A 27 10.99 0.35 -20.01
C SER A 27 11.04 1.04 -18.65
N ASP A 28 12.14 1.70 -18.38
CA ASP A 28 12.32 2.50 -17.15
C ASP A 28 11.34 3.68 -17.06
N LEU A 29 10.78 4.14 -18.18
CA LEU A 29 9.73 5.16 -18.22
C LEU A 29 8.49 4.74 -17.43
N PHE A 30 8.25 3.42 -17.30
CA PHE A 30 7.16 2.92 -16.47
C PHE A 30 7.22 3.44 -15.03
N TYR A 31 8.40 3.52 -14.46
CA TYR A 31 8.55 3.96 -13.07
C TYR A 31 8.23 5.44 -12.88
N ASP A 32 8.58 6.28 -13.85
CA ASP A 32 8.27 7.70 -13.83
C ASP A 32 6.76 7.91 -13.99
N GLU A 33 6.13 7.25 -14.96
CA GLU A 33 4.67 7.27 -15.16
C GLU A 33 3.91 6.73 -13.94
N MET A 34 4.41 5.66 -13.32
CA MET A 34 3.82 5.06 -12.12
C MET A 34 3.91 6.02 -10.92
N ILE A 35 5.05 6.68 -10.73
CA ILE A 35 5.24 7.67 -9.66
C ILE A 35 4.30 8.85 -9.89
N GLU A 36 4.24 9.40 -11.09
CA GLU A 36 3.34 10.48 -11.45
C GLU A 36 1.87 10.10 -11.17
N PHE A 37 1.45 8.90 -11.56
CA PHE A 37 0.10 8.42 -11.33
C PHE A 37 -0.22 8.27 -9.84
N PHE A 38 0.57 7.50 -9.09
CA PHE A 38 0.26 7.20 -7.70
C PHE A 38 0.46 8.40 -6.77
N PHE A 39 1.42 9.28 -7.04
CA PHE A 39 1.70 10.44 -6.21
C PHE A 39 1.09 11.74 -6.75
N SER A 40 0.13 11.65 -7.67
CA SER A 40 -0.71 12.77 -8.07
C SER A 40 -1.54 13.29 -6.89
N GLU A 41 -1.90 14.56 -6.93
CA GLU A 41 -2.69 15.22 -5.88
C GLU A 41 -4.01 14.49 -5.61
N GLU A 42 -4.68 14.04 -6.65
CA GLU A 42 -5.94 13.31 -6.56
C GLU A 42 -5.79 12.01 -5.77
N LYS A 43 -4.75 11.21 -6.06
CA LYS A 43 -4.50 9.93 -5.41
C LYS A 43 -4.11 10.10 -3.95
N ILE A 44 -3.22 11.07 -3.66
CA ILE A 44 -2.80 11.37 -2.30
C ILE A 44 -3.98 11.86 -1.47
N LEU A 45 -4.78 12.77 -2.02
CA LEU A 45 -5.95 13.29 -1.33
C LEU A 45 -7.02 12.20 -1.12
N GLY A 46 -7.25 11.35 -2.12
CA GLY A 46 -8.15 10.20 -2.01
C GLY A 46 -7.75 9.27 -0.87
N TYR A 47 -6.47 8.96 -0.76
CA TYR A 47 -5.93 8.14 0.32
C TYR A 47 -6.08 8.78 1.70
N ILE A 48 -5.74 10.08 1.84
CA ILE A 48 -5.83 10.80 3.11
C ILE A 48 -7.27 10.97 3.57
N SER A 49 -8.17 11.31 2.64
CA SER A 49 -9.59 11.54 2.96
C SER A 49 -10.45 10.28 2.96
N ASN A 50 -9.87 9.13 2.57
CA ASN A 50 -10.59 7.88 2.33
C ASN A 50 -11.77 8.04 1.36
N LYS A 51 -11.57 8.80 0.29
CA LYS A 51 -12.58 9.03 -0.75
C LYS A 51 -11.99 8.74 -2.12
N THR A 52 -12.78 8.13 -2.97
CA THR A 52 -12.50 8.00 -4.40
C THR A 52 -13.26 9.09 -5.17
N ASN A 53 -12.74 9.52 -6.31
CA ASN A 53 -13.37 10.51 -7.20
C ASN A 53 -13.60 11.89 -6.55
N ILE A 54 -12.54 12.48 -6.01
CA ILE A 54 -12.59 13.84 -5.48
C ILE A 54 -12.35 14.81 -6.61
N VAL A 55 -13.33 15.70 -6.87
CA VAL A 55 -13.09 16.90 -7.68
C VAL A 55 -12.41 17.92 -6.77
N PHE A 56 -11.13 18.07 -6.93
CA PHE A 56 -10.31 18.92 -6.08
C PHE A 56 -9.99 20.24 -6.79
N GLN A 57 -10.58 21.33 -6.31
CA GLN A 57 -10.27 22.70 -6.72
C GLN A 57 -9.58 23.42 -5.56
N ALA A 58 -8.37 22.97 -5.24
CA ALA A 58 -7.63 23.57 -4.15
C ALA A 58 -6.83 24.79 -4.59
N LYS A 59 -6.64 25.71 -3.67
CA LYS A 59 -5.64 26.78 -3.80
C LYS A 59 -4.24 26.21 -3.63
N HIS A 60 -3.21 26.94 -4.13
CA HIS A 60 -1.83 26.49 -4.07
C HIS A 60 -1.35 26.16 -2.64
N GLU A 61 -1.77 26.96 -1.64
CA GLU A 61 -1.44 26.73 -0.23
C GLU A 61 -1.95 25.36 0.29
N GLN A 62 -3.09 24.90 -0.23
CA GLN A 62 -3.64 23.59 0.13
C GLN A 62 -2.82 22.45 -0.48
N PHE A 63 -2.31 22.62 -1.70
CA PHE A 63 -1.37 21.66 -2.30
C PHE A 63 -0.04 21.62 -1.55
N VAL A 64 0.51 22.77 -1.16
CA VAL A 64 1.70 22.81 -0.28
C VAL A 64 1.44 22.03 1.01
N SER A 65 0.29 22.27 1.65
CA SER A 65 -0.10 21.55 2.87
C SER A 65 -0.28 20.04 2.62
N LEU A 66 -0.82 19.64 1.47
CA LEU A 66 -0.96 18.24 1.07
C LEU A 66 0.41 17.57 0.99
N TYR A 67 1.38 18.17 0.28
CA TYR A 67 2.71 17.58 0.15
C TYR A 67 3.49 17.60 1.49
N LYS A 68 3.26 18.57 2.36
CA LYS A 68 3.77 18.53 3.75
C LYS A 68 3.22 17.38 4.56
N SER A 69 1.96 16.97 4.29
CA SER A 69 1.34 15.83 4.98
C SER A 69 1.94 14.48 4.59
N LEU A 70 2.79 14.45 3.58
CA LEU A 70 3.50 13.24 3.13
C LEU A 70 4.63 12.79 4.07
N SER A 71 4.76 13.40 5.23
CA SER A 71 5.62 12.90 6.32
C SER A 71 5.38 11.44 6.71
N ILE A 72 4.26 10.84 6.28
CA ILE A 72 4.05 9.39 6.34
C ILE A 72 4.99 8.60 5.43
N PHE A 73 5.46 9.19 4.34
CA PHE A 73 6.37 8.57 3.38
C PHE A 73 7.81 9.01 3.56
N ILE A 74 8.00 10.31 3.85
CA ILE A 74 9.30 10.95 4.04
C ILE A 74 9.21 11.89 5.26
N ASP A 75 10.34 12.24 5.86
CA ASP A 75 10.37 13.26 6.91
C ASP A 75 10.16 14.66 6.31
N ASP A 76 9.34 15.48 6.95
CA ASP A 76 9.03 16.85 6.48
C ASP A 76 10.28 17.70 6.28
N GLU A 77 11.30 17.50 7.12
CA GLU A 77 12.58 18.19 7.05
C GLU A 77 13.31 17.89 5.74
N ASN A 78 13.15 16.68 5.20
CA ASN A 78 13.79 16.26 3.97
C ASN A 78 13.25 16.97 2.72
N LEU A 79 12.05 17.52 2.79
CA LEU A 79 11.48 18.32 1.69
C LEU A 79 12.14 19.68 1.56
N LYS A 80 12.79 20.18 2.63
CA LYS A 80 13.33 21.54 2.73
C LYS A 80 14.85 21.62 2.78
N ILE A 81 15.54 20.50 3.05
CA ILE A 81 16.99 20.47 3.29
C ILE A 81 17.73 20.17 1.99
N ASP A 82 18.81 20.91 1.70
CA ASP A 82 19.72 20.60 0.61
C ASP A 82 20.29 19.19 0.77
N ILE A 83 20.50 18.50 -0.35
CA ILE A 83 21.06 17.15 -0.39
C ILE A 83 22.38 17.04 0.38
N LYS A 84 23.22 18.09 0.36
CA LYS A 84 24.50 18.11 1.08
C LYS A 84 24.32 18.15 2.59
N ASP A 85 23.36 18.93 3.06
CA ASP A 85 23.06 19.04 4.49
C ASP A 85 22.36 17.77 4.99
N LEU A 86 21.48 17.20 4.17
CA LEU A 86 20.83 15.96 4.49
C LEU A 86 21.82 14.78 4.60
N LYS A 87 22.84 14.70 3.74
CA LYS A 87 23.90 13.69 3.84
C LYS A 87 24.64 13.77 5.18
N LYS A 88 24.85 14.98 5.69
CA LYS A 88 25.53 15.21 6.98
C LYS A 88 24.65 14.75 8.13
N GLU A 89 23.35 15.04 8.10
CA GLU A 89 22.41 14.61 9.13
C GLU A 89 22.11 13.11 9.06
N LEU A 90 22.04 12.54 7.86
CA LEU A 90 21.79 11.11 7.67
C LEU A 90 22.87 10.22 8.28
N SER A 91 24.10 10.73 8.44
CA SER A 91 25.17 9.98 9.13
C SER A 91 24.81 9.59 10.57
N ASN A 92 23.88 10.30 11.18
CA ASN A 92 23.40 10.07 12.54
C ASN A 92 22.17 9.16 12.64
N TYR A 93 21.58 8.77 11.49
CA TYR A 93 20.37 7.94 11.44
C TYR A 93 20.68 6.55 10.90
N ILE A 94 20.72 5.54 11.76
CA ILE A 94 21.03 4.14 11.41
C ILE A 94 20.09 3.58 10.31
N ASN A 95 18.89 4.12 10.17
CA ASN A 95 17.85 3.63 9.26
C ASN A 95 17.80 4.35 7.90
N TRP A 96 18.72 5.26 7.61
CA TRP A 96 18.80 5.95 6.34
C TRP A 96 19.76 5.24 5.40
N GLU A 97 19.36 5.16 4.12
CA GLU A 97 20.20 4.68 3.04
C GLU A 97 20.42 5.83 2.06
N THR A 98 21.68 6.12 1.71
CA THR A 98 22.03 7.10 0.68
C THR A 98 22.62 6.41 -0.52
N TYR A 99 22.24 6.84 -1.71
CA TYR A 99 22.85 6.39 -2.95
C TYR A 99 23.90 7.43 -3.36
N THR A 100 25.17 7.08 -3.18
CA THR A 100 26.28 8.05 -3.36
C THR A 100 26.64 8.29 -4.81
N LYS A 101 26.27 7.41 -5.73
CA LYS A 101 26.72 7.47 -7.11
C LYS A 101 26.17 8.67 -7.87
N ASP A 102 24.89 8.98 -7.66
CA ASP A 102 24.16 10.02 -8.37
C ASP A 102 23.57 11.08 -7.42
N GLU A 103 24.10 11.18 -6.19
CA GLU A 103 23.59 12.07 -5.13
C GLU A 103 22.12 11.83 -4.76
N LEU A 104 21.60 10.65 -5.04
CA LEU A 104 20.22 10.27 -4.75
C LEU A 104 20.04 9.96 -3.26
N LEU A 105 18.87 10.33 -2.75
CA LEU A 105 18.46 10.05 -1.38
C LEU A 105 17.46 8.90 -1.36
N THR A 106 17.47 8.15 -0.27
CA THR A 106 16.52 7.08 -0.02
C THR A 106 15.59 7.45 1.12
N LEU A 107 14.43 6.81 1.12
CA LEU A 107 13.52 6.90 2.26
C LEU A 107 14.10 6.14 3.46
N ARG A 108 13.72 6.52 4.67
CA ARG A 108 14.01 5.73 5.86
C ARG A 108 13.50 4.30 5.69
N ARG A 109 14.22 3.33 6.23
CA ARG A 109 13.85 1.91 6.15
C ARG A 109 12.45 1.62 6.71
N ASP A 110 12.12 2.28 7.82
CA ASP A 110 10.82 2.16 8.46
C ASP A 110 9.69 2.81 7.63
N LYS A 111 10.00 3.73 6.72
CA LYS A 111 9.02 4.42 5.88
C LYS A 111 8.81 3.80 4.50
N ILE A 112 9.78 3.05 3.97
CA ILE A 112 9.60 2.44 2.65
C ILE A 112 8.42 1.48 2.59
N GLY A 113 8.13 0.76 3.66
CA GLY A 113 6.96 -0.08 3.75
C GLY A 113 5.67 0.70 3.48
N LYS A 114 5.61 1.97 3.87
CA LYS A 114 4.45 2.84 3.67
C LYS A 114 4.17 3.14 2.21
N VAL A 115 5.19 3.20 1.37
CA VAL A 115 5.03 3.32 -0.09
C VAL A 115 4.31 2.09 -0.63
N GLY A 116 4.72 0.90 -0.22
CA GLY A 116 4.06 -0.34 -0.62
C GLY A 116 2.62 -0.42 -0.13
N GLU A 117 2.34 -0.08 1.13
CA GLU A 117 0.97 0.00 1.68
C GLU A 117 0.11 0.97 0.87
N TYR A 118 0.66 2.15 0.54
CA TYR A 118 -0.03 3.18 -0.23
C TYR A 118 -0.36 2.73 -1.65
N ILE A 119 0.61 2.12 -2.35
CA ILE A 119 0.40 1.61 -3.71
C ILE A 119 -0.63 0.47 -3.69
N LEU A 120 -0.52 -0.47 -2.75
CA LEU A 120 -1.51 -1.53 -2.57
C LEU A 120 -2.91 -0.96 -2.36
N HIS A 121 -3.06 0.04 -1.48
CA HIS A 121 -4.34 0.71 -1.25
C HIS A 121 -4.96 1.22 -2.57
N ASN A 122 -4.17 1.96 -3.36
CA ASN A 122 -4.67 2.50 -4.63
C ASN A 122 -5.00 1.39 -5.65
N ILE A 123 -4.21 0.33 -5.73
CA ILE A 123 -4.53 -0.82 -6.60
C ILE A 123 -5.87 -1.45 -6.20
N LEU A 124 -6.11 -1.66 -4.91
CA LEU A 124 -7.36 -2.24 -4.43
C LEU A 124 -8.56 -1.31 -4.67
N ALA A 125 -8.39 -0.01 -4.47
CA ALA A 125 -9.44 0.97 -4.68
C ALA A 125 -9.73 1.22 -6.18
N ASP A 126 -8.67 1.41 -6.99
CA ASP A 126 -8.82 1.88 -8.35
C ASP A 126 -8.98 0.75 -9.38
N TYR A 127 -8.21 -0.31 -9.25
CA TYR A 127 -8.26 -1.43 -10.19
C TYR A 127 -9.34 -2.44 -9.81
N PHE A 128 -9.34 -2.90 -8.55
CA PHE A 128 -10.32 -3.88 -8.09
C PHE A 128 -11.65 -3.26 -7.68
N LYS A 129 -11.75 -1.93 -7.56
CA LYS A 129 -12.95 -1.22 -7.12
C LYS A 129 -13.45 -1.64 -5.74
N PHE A 130 -12.55 -2.07 -4.87
CA PHE A 130 -12.89 -2.39 -3.49
C PHE A 130 -13.02 -1.10 -2.67
N SER A 131 -13.89 -1.13 -1.68
CA SER A 131 -14.10 0.01 -0.77
C SER A 131 -13.18 -0.08 0.43
N CYS A 132 -12.37 0.94 0.69
CA CYS A 132 -11.55 0.98 1.91
C CYS A 132 -12.45 1.09 3.14
N VAL A 133 -12.32 0.12 4.04
CA VAL A 133 -13.11 0.06 5.29
C VAL A 133 -12.45 0.87 6.40
N LEU A 134 -11.14 0.67 6.56
CA LEU A 134 -10.37 1.26 7.64
C LEU A 134 -9.18 2.02 7.07
N PRO A 135 -9.24 3.37 7.06
CA PRO A 135 -8.13 4.20 6.63
C PRO A 135 -7.05 4.22 7.71
N LYS A 136 -6.05 3.36 7.58
CA LYS A 136 -4.95 3.20 8.55
C LYS A 136 -4.22 4.50 8.85
N LEU A 137 -4.17 5.41 7.88
CA LEU A 137 -3.53 6.71 8.06
C LEU A 137 -4.25 7.56 9.11
N SER A 138 -5.59 7.58 9.11
CA SER A 138 -6.38 8.38 10.06
C SER A 138 -6.29 7.87 11.50
N LEU A 139 -5.84 6.63 11.70
CA LEU A 139 -5.68 6.04 13.02
C LEU A 139 -4.32 6.35 13.65
N LYS A 140 -3.40 6.98 12.93
CA LYS A 140 -2.07 7.32 13.45
C LYS A 140 -2.16 8.55 14.34
N THR A 141 -2.11 8.34 15.64
CA THR A 141 -2.00 9.42 16.65
C THR A 141 -0.57 9.98 16.75
N ASN A 142 0.43 9.21 16.31
CA ASN A 142 1.82 9.62 16.27
C ASN A 142 2.43 9.28 14.91
N LYS A 143 3.01 10.27 14.23
CA LYS A 143 3.62 10.14 12.90
C LYS A 143 4.70 9.06 12.80
N ASN A 144 5.37 8.77 13.91
CA ASN A 144 6.48 7.82 13.98
C ASN A 144 6.09 6.40 14.43
N MET A 145 4.86 6.18 14.87
CA MET A 145 4.37 4.85 15.22
C MET A 145 3.71 4.20 14.01
N SER A 146 4.19 3.01 13.63
CA SER A 146 3.42 2.15 12.76
C SER A 146 2.17 1.67 13.51
N VAL A 147 1.02 1.70 12.87
CA VAL A 147 -0.13 0.96 13.37
C VAL A 147 0.20 -0.52 13.17
N TYR A 148 0.40 -1.24 14.27
CA TYR A 148 0.65 -2.68 14.22
C TYR A 148 -0.55 -3.40 13.63
N GLY A 149 -0.30 -4.45 12.85
CA GLY A 149 -1.33 -5.29 12.29
C GLY A 149 -1.31 -5.34 10.76
N ILE A 150 -2.45 -5.58 10.19
CA ILE A 150 -2.69 -5.69 8.76
C ILE A 150 -2.55 -4.32 8.08
N ASP A 151 -1.93 -4.27 6.91
CA ASP A 151 -1.62 -3.00 6.24
C ASP A 151 -2.87 -2.28 5.69
N VAL A 152 -3.83 -3.03 5.14
CA VAL A 152 -5.06 -2.48 4.55
C VAL A 152 -6.27 -3.35 4.84
N VAL A 153 -7.44 -2.71 5.06
CA VAL A 153 -8.72 -3.40 5.25
C VAL A 153 -9.73 -2.85 4.25
N PHE A 154 -10.28 -3.74 3.41
CA PHE A 154 -11.20 -3.39 2.33
C PHE A 154 -12.46 -4.26 2.37
N TRP A 155 -13.49 -3.82 1.65
CA TRP A 155 -14.72 -4.55 1.39
C TRP A 155 -14.95 -4.65 -0.12
N SER A 156 -15.24 -5.87 -0.59
CA SER A 156 -15.73 -6.09 -1.94
C SER A 156 -17.25 -6.21 -1.90
N VAL A 157 -17.94 -5.23 -2.48
CA VAL A 157 -19.40 -5.23 -2.56
C VAL A 157 -19.89 -6.39 -3.44
N GLU A 158 -19.22 -6.60 -4.57
CA GLU A 158 -19.59 -7.62 -5.56
C GLU A 158 -19.46 -9.05 -5.00
N ASN A 159 -18.43 -9.31 -4.20
CA ASN A 159 -18.15 -10.65 -3.68
C ASN A 159 -18.58 -10.82 -2.21
N GLU A 160 -19.19 -9.81 -1.60
CA GLU A 160 -19.60 -9.82 -0.18
C GLU A 160 -18.46 -10.29 0.75
N MET A 161 -17.27 -9.74 0.56
CA MET A 161 -16.04 -10.26 1.14
C MET A 161 -15.24 -9.15 1.82
N LEU A 162 -14.79 -9.39 3.07
CA LEU A 162 -13.76 -8.57 3.70
C LEU A 162 -12.39 -8.99 3.19
N LEU A 163 -11.54 -7.98 2.99
CA LEU A 163 -10.17 -8.17 2.56
C LEU A 163 -9.22 -7.58 3.60
N PHE A 164 -8.22 -8.36 3.94
CA PHE A 164 -7.14 -7.98 4.85
C PHE A 164 -5.82 -8.14 4.10
N GLY A 165 -5.19 -7.03 3.76
CA GLY A 165 -4.04 -7.03 2.85
C GLY A 165 -2.71 -6.74 3.51
N GLU A 166 -1.68 -7.30 2.93
CA GLU A 166 -0.29 -7.19 3.38
C GLU A 166 0.61 -6.76 2.23
N SER A 167 1.52 -5.84 2.50
CA SER A 167 2.47 -5.30 1.53
C SER A 167 3.90 -5.46 2.01
N LYS A 168 4.80 -5.85 1.13
CA LYS A 168 6.23 -5.90 1.41
C LYS A 168 7.05 -5.30 0.29
N VAL A 169 7.94 -4.39 0.65
CA VAL A 169 8.98 -3.88 -0.24
C VAL A 169 10.29 -4.54 0.14
N SER A 170 10.87 -5.32 -0.77
CA SER A 170 12.02 -6.17 -0.48
C SER A 170 13.12 -6.07 -1.54
N LYS A 171 14.32 -6.52 -1.20
CA LYS A 171 15.46 -6.53 -2.12
C LYS A 171 15.25 -7.50 -3.27
N ASN A 172 14.62 -8.64 -3.00
CA ASN A 172 14.31 -9.68 -3.99
C ASN A 172 13.04 -10.43 -3.58
N LEU A 173 12.50 -11.23 -4.51
CA LEU A 173 11.23 -11.93 -4.32
C LEU A 173 11.28 -12.95 -3.17
N ASP A 174 12.37 -13.71 -3.02
CA ASP A 174 12.49 -14.70 -1.95
C ASP A 174 12.42 -14.05 -0.56
N ASN A 175 13.08 -12.90 -0.39
CA ASN A 175 12.98 -12.14 0.86
C ASN A 175 11.57 -11.56 1.07
N GLY A 176 10.91 -11.10 0.01
CA GLY A 176 9.52 -10.65 0.05
C GLY A 176 8.58 -11.76 0.53
N ILE A 177 8.70 -12.95 -0.05
CA ILE A 177 7.92 -14.13 0.32
C ILE A 177 8.18 -14.52 1.78
N ARG A 178 9.44 -14.53 2.22
CA ARG A 178 9.76 -14.80 3.62
C ARG A 178 9.09 -13.81 4.57
N LEU A 179 9.15 -12.52 4.27
CA LEU A 179 8.52 -11.48 5.08
C LEU A 179 6.99 -11.60 5.11
N ILE A 180 6.37 -11.95 3.98
CA ILE A 180 4.93 -12.25 3.92
C ILE A 180 4.59 -13.47 4.78
N ASN A 181 5.36 -14.55 4.69
CA ASN A 181 5.13 -15.77 5.48
C ASN A 181 5.26 -15.50 6.98
N ASP A 182 6.22 -14.66 7.38
CA ASP A 182 6.38 -14.22 8.77
C ASP A 182 5.13 -13.45 9.26
N SER A 183 4.53 -12.60 8.40
CA SER A 183 3.26 -11.91 8.71
C SER A 183 2.10 -12.89 8.74
N LEU A 184 1.95 -13.75 7.72
CA LEU A 184 0.86 -14.72 7.61
C LEU A 184 0.81 -15.70 8.77
N SER A 185 1.93 -16.00 9.41
CA SER A 185 1.99 -16.88 10.58
C SER A 185 1.18 -16.36 11.78
N LYS A 186 0.90 -15.05 11.83
CA LYS A 186 0.16 -14.36 12.91
C LYS A 186 -1.18 -13.80 12.44
N TYR A 187 -1.57 -14.09 11.21
CA TYR A 187 -2.61 -13.34 10.49
C TYR A 187 -4.00 -13.52 11.09
N GLU A 188 -4.35 -14.71 11.55
CA GLU A 188 -5.63 -14.94 12.23
C GLU A 188 -5.80 -14.05 13.45
N HIS A 189 -4.77 -13.98 14.30
CA HIS A 189 -4.79 -13.09 15.47
C HIS A 189 -4.89 -11.61 15.05
N GLN A 190 -4.14 -11.20 14.03
CA GLN A 190 -4.16 -9.83 13.53
C GLN A 190 -5.53 -9.45 12.97
N ILE A 191 -6.23 -10.34 12.26
CA ILE A 191 -7.59 -10.12 11.77
C ILE A 191 -8.56 -9.89 12.94
N PHE A 192 -8.43 -10.62 14.02
CA PHE A 192 -9.27 -10.40 15.19
C PHE A 192 -9.01 -9.05 15.86
N GLU A 193 -7.75 -8.62 15.94
CA GLU A 193 -7.41 -7.28 16.46
C GLU A 193 -7.91 -6.17 15.55
N GLU A 194 -7.82 -6.33 14.21
CA GLU A 194 -8.40 -5.37 13.26
C GLU A 194 -9.91 -5.28 13.42
N TYR A 195 -10.58 -6.40 13.63
CA TYR A 195 -12.02 -6.39 13.89
C TYR A 195 -12.37 -5.63 15.18
N ARG A 196 -11.57 -5.76 16.23
CA ARG A 196 -11.75 -4.96 17.45
C ARG A 196 -11.58 -3.46 17.18
N THR A 197 -10.63 -3.12 16.31
CA THR A 197 -10.43 -1.73 15.87
C THR A 197 -11.63 -1.22 15.10
N LEU A 198 -12.24 -2.03 14.24
CA LEU A 198 -13.50 -1.69 13.56
C LEU A 198 -14.64 -1.46 14.56
N LEU A 199 -14.76 -2.31 15.58
CA LEU A 199 -15.76 -2.13 16.65
C LEU A 199 -15.57 -0.83 17.43
N SER A 200 -14.34 -0.48 17.78
CA SER A 200 -14.02 0.74 18.55
C SER A 200 -14.26 2.02 17.73
N ASN A 201 -14.17 1.93 16.40
CA ASN A 201 -14.36 3.04 15.48
C ASN A 201 -15.77 3.10 14.85
N GLN A 202 -16.76 2.47 15.46
CA GLN A 202 -18.18 2.48 14.99
C GLN A 202 -18.73 3.88 14.73
N LEU A 203 -18.21 4.89 15.42
CA LEU A 203 -18.61 6.30 15.24
C LEU A 203 -17.93 6.96 14.03
N LEU A 204 -16.95 6.33 13.42
CA LEU A 204 -16.31 6.82 12.20
C LEU A 204 -17.17 6.41 10.99
N ASN A 205 -17.21 7.29 9.98
CA ASN A 205 -17.86 7.01 8.69
C ASN A 205 -17.11 5.91 7.96
N LEU A 206 -17.36 4.65 8.30
CA LEU A 206 -16.82 3.50 7.59
C LEU A 206 -17.51 3.40 6.21
N ASN A 207 -16.73 3.22 5.15
CA ASN A 207 -17.24 2.98 3.80
C ASN A 207 -17.73 1.54 3.64
N LEU A 208 -18.70 1.17 4.45
CA LEU A 208 -19.36 -0.14 4.45
C LEU A 208 -20.83 0.02 4.13
N PRO A 209 -21.47 -0.97 3.49
CA PRO A 209 -22.93 -1.04 3.43
C PRO A 209 -23.56 -0.94 4.82
N ASP A 210 -24.70 -0.27 4.91
CA ASP A 210 -25.34 -0.03 6.23
C ASP A 210 -25.72 -1.33 6.94
N SER A 211 -26.09 -2.37 6.20
CA SER A 211 -26.32 -3.72 6.75
C SER A 211 -25.07 -4.28 7.43
N ILE A 212 -23.90 -4.08 6.85
CA ILE A 212 -22.64 -4.55 7.44
C ILE A 212 -22.28 -3.73 8.68
N LYS A 213 -22.51 -2.40 8.66
CA LYS A 213 -22.35 -1.52 9.85
C LYS A 213 -23.22 -2.00 11.01
N GLU A 214 -24.48 -2.33 10.73
CA GLU A 214 -25.40 -2.87 11.72
C GLU A 214 -24.90 -4.19 12.30
N TYR A 215 -24.38 -5.10 11.45
CA TYR A 215 -23.83 -6.38 11.90
C TYR A 215 -22.59 -6.20 12.78
N ILE A 216 -21.70 -5.27 12.42
CA ILE A 216 -20.55 -4.91 13.27
C ILE A 216 -21.05 -4.40 14.63
N GLY A 217 -22.05 -3.52 14.67
CA GLY A 217 -22.64 -2.99 15.89
C GLY A 217 -23.26 -4.06 16.80
N ASN A 218 -23.79 -5.12 16.21
CA ASN A 218 -24.49 -6.20 16.93
C ASN A 218 -23.58 -7.40 17.26
N ALA A 219 -22.34 -7.42 16.82
CA ALA A 219 -21.44 -8.55 17.00
C ALA A 219 -20.31 -8.21 17.99
N ILE A 220 -20.26 -8.95 19.12
CA ILE A 220 -19.23 -8.77 20.16
C ILE A 220 -17.85 -9.24 19.68
N ASN A 221 -17.78 -10.16 18.73
CA ASN A 221 -16.53 -10.73 18.24
C ASN A 221 -16.65 -11.09 16.75
N PHE A 222 -15.48 -11.28 16.12
CA PHE A 222 -15.37 -11.57 14.69
C PHE A 222 -16.15 -12.80 14.25
N LYS A 223 -16.15 -13.88 15.03
CA LYS A 223 -16.90 -15.10 14.70
C LYS A 223 -18.41 -14.85 14.61
N LYS A 224 -18.96 -14.12 15.59
CA LYS A 224 -20.38 -13.74 15.59
C LYS A 224 -20.70 -12.82 14.41
N PHE A 225 -19.82 -11.85 14.12
CA PHE A 225 -19.97 -10.96 12.97
C PHE A 225 -20.03 -11.73 11.66
N ILE A 226 -19.07 -12.61 11.39
CA ILE A 226 -19.05 -13.45 10.18
C ILE A 226 -20.34 -14.25 10.02
N THR A 227 -20.83 -14.85 11.12
CA THR A 227 -22.05 -15.65 11.10
C THR A 227 -23.28 -14.81 10.78
N ILE A 228 -23.45 -13.65 11.42
CA ILE A 228 -24.59 -12.74 11.21
C ILE A 228 -24.55 -12.11 9.81
N ALA A 229 -23.38 -11.70 9.36
CA ALA A 229 -23.17 -11.11 8.04
C ALA A 229 -23.12 -12.15 6.91
N ASN A 230 -23.22 -13.46 7.24
CA ASN A 230 -23.13 -14.57 6.30
C ASN A 230 -21.89 -14.53 5.40
N ILE A 231 -20.76 -14.06 5.95
CA ILE A 231 -19.48 -13.99 5.23
C ILE A 231 -18.91 -15.40 5.14
N LYS A 232 -18.67 -15.89 3.93
CA LYS A 232 -18.12 -17.23 3.66
C LYS A 232 -16.68 -17.20 3.19
N THR A 233 -16.21 -16.03 2.74
CA THR A 233 -14.89 -15.88 2.14
C THR A 233 -14.19 -14.65 2.69
N ILE A 234 -12.91 -14.79 2.98
CA ILE A 234 -12.00 -13.69 3.30
C ILE A 234 -11.01 -13.53 2.16
N GLY A 235 -10.82 -12.30 1.71
CA GLY A 235 -9.79 -11.95 0.73
C GLY A 235 -8.47 -11.61 1.41
N ILE A 236 -7.36 -12.09 0.85
CA ILE A 236 -6.01 -11.78 1.31
C ILE A 236 -5.21 -11.17 0.17
N PRO A 237 -5.27 -9.84 -0.02
CA PRO A 237 -4.37 -9.14 -0.92
C PRO A 237 -2.93 -9.22 -0.39
N ILE A 238 -2.02 -9.69 -1.24
CA ILE A 238 -0.59 -9.76 -0.97
C ILE A 238 0.12 -8.96 -2.07
N PHE A 239 0.80 -7.89 -1.69
CA PHE A 239 1.56 -7.07 -2.60
C PHE A 239 3.06 -7.16 -2.31
N ILE A 240 3.82 -7.57 -3.30
CA ILE A 240 5.28 -7.69 -3.20
C ILE A 240 5.93 -6.80 -4.25
N MET A 241 6.61 -5.76 -3.78
CA MET A 241 7.55 -5.00 -4.59
C MET A 241 8.96 -5.55 -4.35
N ASN A 242 9.64 -5.96 -5.40
CA ASN A 242 10.99 -6.54 -5.28
C ASN A 242 11.91 -6.09 -6.39
N GLY A 243 13.20 -5.94 -6.05
CA GLY A 243 14.26 -5.84 -7.03
C GLY A 243 14.49 -7.20 -7.71
N ASN A 244 14.92 -7.18 -8.94
CA ASN A 244 15.26 -8.24 -9.87
C ASN A 244 14.16 -8.69 -10.82
N ASP A 245 14.52 -8.74 -12.09
CA ASP A 245 13.78 -9.41 -13.15
C ASP A 245 13.95 -10.91 -13.03
N ILE A 246 12.86 -11.60 -12.83
CA ILE A 246 12.76 -13.04 -12.85
C ILE A 246 11.68 -13.38 -13.88
N ASN A 247 11.81 -14.46 -14.62
CA ASN A 247 10.77 -14.84 -15.55
C ASN A 247 9.49 -15.25 -14.81
N VAL A 248 8.35 -15.13 -15.48
CA VAL A 248 7.03 -15.33 -14.86
C VAL A 248 6.86 -16.72 -14.27
N GLU A 249 7.39 -17.77 -14.90
CA GLU A 249 7.30 -19.15 -14.40
C GLU A 249 8.06 -19.31 -13.07
N GLU A 250 9.23 -18.70 -12.97
CA GLU A 250 10.01 -18.71 -11.74
C GLU A 250 9.29 -17.94 -10.62
N ILE A 251 8.64 -16.82 -10.96
CA ILE A 251 7.83 -16.05 -10.00
C ILE A 251 6.68 -16.88 -9.47
N LEU A 252 5.91 -17.54 -10.35
CA LEU A 252 4.80 -18.43 -9.95
C LEU A 252 5.30 -19.57 -9.05
N ASN A 253 6.41 -20.21 -9.42
CA ASN A 253 7.01 -21.27 -8.62
C ASN A 253 7.45 -20.78 -7.23
N LYS A 254 7.97 -19.55 -7.14
CA LYS A 254 8.33 -18.95 -5.85
C LYS A 254 7.12 -18.56 -5.03
N LEU A 255 6.11 -17.98 -5.65
CA LEU A 255 4.88 -17.57 -4.95
C LEU A 255 4.06 -18.76 -4.43
N ASN A 256 4.22 -19.96 -5.02
CA ASN A 256 3.67 -21.20 -4.46
C ASN A 256 4.24 -21.55 -3.07
N LYS A 257 5.34 -20.92 -2.64
CA LYS A 257 5.90 -21.06 -1.30
C LYS A 257 5.23 -20.17 -0.26
N LEU A 258 4.25 -19.35 -0.65
CA LEU A 258 3.46 -18.59 0.29
C LEU A 258 2.64 -19.53 1.18
N ASN A 259 2.66 -19.26 2.48
CA ASN A 259 1.92 -20.03 3.46
C ASN A 259 0.42 -19.89 3.21
N LYS A 260 -0.28 -21.01 3.22
CA LYS A 260 -1.74 -21.00 3.24
C LYS A 260 -2.19 -20.83 4.68
N ILE A 261 -2.98 -19.80 4.92
CA ILE A 261 -3.60 -19.58 6.23
C ILE A 261 -4.99 -20.22 6.28
N GLN A 262 -5.41 -20.56 7.49
CA GLN A 262 -6.77 -20.97 7.78
C GLN A 262 -7.34 -19.98 8.81
N ILE A 263 -8.54 -19.49 8.55
CA ILE A 263 -9.25 -18.59 9.45
C ILE A 263 -10.61 -19.26 9.70
N GLN A 264 -10.71 -19.93 10.82
CA GLN A 264 -11.91 -20.74 11.15
C GLN A 264 -12.31 -21.68 9.98
N ASP A 265 -13.58 -21.71 9.62
CA ASP A 265 -14.12 -22.53 8.50
C ASP A 265 -14.36 -21.70 7.24
N LEU A 266 -13.68 -20.53 7.11
CA LEU A 266 -13.86 -19.63 5.99
C LEU A 266 -13.00 -20.01 4.78
N ASN A 267 -13.53 -19.78 3.60
CA ASN A 267 -12.76 -19.86 2.38
C ASN A 267 -11.78 -18.67 2.33
N ILE A 268 -10.58 -18.93 1.84
CA ILE A 268 -9.57 -17.88 1.64
C ILE A 268 -9.34 -17.69 0.14
N LYS A 269 -9.49 -16.43 -0.33
CA LYS A 269 -9.14 -16.03 -1.70
C LYS A 269 -7.94 -15.10 -1.66
N TYR A 270 -6.82 -15.52 -2.24
CA TYR A 270 -5.62 -14.71 -2.34
C TYR A 270 -5.65 -13.83 -3.59
N TYR A 271 -5.19 -12.58 -3.44
CA TYR A 271 -4.93 -11.62 -4.51
C TYR A 271 -3.45 -11.31 -4.48
N ILE A 272 -2.65 -12.04 -5.24
CA ILE A 272 -1.20 -11.92 -5.22
C ILE A 272 -0.78 -10.98 -6.34
N ILE A 273 -0.19 -9.85 -5.97
CA ILE A 273 0.26 -8.81 -6.88
C ILE A 273 1.76 -8.67 -6.73
N ASN A 274 2.50 -8.89 -7.80
CA ASN A 274 3.94 -8.76 -7.84
C ASN A 274 4.36 -7.63 -8.79
N LEU A 275 5.13 -6.69 -8.26
CA LEU A 275 5.68 -5.55 -9.00
C LEU A 275 7.21 -5.57 -8.86
N PRO A 276 7.96 -5.94 -9.90
CA PRO A 276 9.40 -5.77 -9.90
C PRO A 276 9.77 -4.29 -9.99
N ILE A 277 10.82 -3.89 -9.27
CA ILE A 277 11.45 -2.57 -9.35
C ILE A 277 12.91 -2.75 -9.69
N ILE A 278 13.51 -1.82 -10.47
CA ILE A 278 14.89 -1.93 -10.94
C ILE A 278 15.86 -2.03 -9.77
N ASP A 279 15.84 -1.01 -8.94
CA ASP A 279 16.60 -0.90 -7.70
C ASP A 279 15.73 -0.12 -6.69
N LYS A 280 15.68 -0.66 -5.49
CA LYS A 280 14.90 -0.10 -4.41
C LYS A 280 15.30 1.35 -4.08
N ASN A 281 16.60 1.65 -4.04
CA ASN A 281 17.11 2.95 -3.66
C ASN A 281 16.87 3.97 -4.78
N ILE A 282 17.07 3.56 -6.04
CA ILE A 282 16.77 4.41 -7.20
C ILE A 282 15.28 4.75 -7.23
N PHE A 283 14.42 3.75 -7.04
CA PHE A 283 12.97 3.94 -7.03
C PHE A 283 12.53 4.92 -5.94
N GLN A 284 13.08 4.77 -4.72
CA GLN A 284 12.80 5.68 -3.61
C GLN A 284 13.24 7.11 -3.89
N SER A 285 14.45 7.27 -4.44
CA SER A 285 14.98 8.58 -4.78
C SER A 285 14.15 9.28 -5.83
N LYS A 286 13.63 8.53 -6.82
CA LYS A 286 12.70 9.08 -7.81
C LYS A 286 11.42 9.60 -7.14
N ILE A 287 10.86 8.86 -6.19
CA ILE A 287 9.68 9.31 -5.42
C ILE A 287 9.99 10.60 -4.65
N ILE A 288 11.10 10.64 -3.90
CA ILE A 288 11.48 11.82 -3.12
C ILE A 288 11.66 13.03 -4.05
N ASN A 289 12.36 12.87 -5.16
CA ASN A 289 12.58 13.96 -6.11
C ASN A 289 11.26 14.47 -6.69
N TYR A 290 10.37 13.57 -7.12
CA TYR A 290 9.05 13.95 -7.61
C TYR A 290 8.25 14.75 -6.57
N LEU A 291 8.19 14.25 -5.34
CA LEU A 291 7.44 14.92 -4.26
C LEU A 291 8.03 16.28 -3.92
N ARG A 292 9.36 16.42 -3.96
CA ARG A 292 10.05 17.71 -3.74
C ARG A 292 9.74 18.69 -4.87
N GLU A 293 9.85 18.27 -6.13
CA GLU A 293 9.53 19.10 -7.28
C GLU A 293 8.08 19.62 -7.24
N ARG A 294 7.14 18.76 -6.84
CA ARG A 294 5.73 19.15 -6.66
C ARG A 294 5.55 20.14 -5.50
N TYR A 295 6.22 19.92 -4.38
CA TYR A 295 6.21 20.84 -3.26
C TYR A 295 6.74 22.20 -3.67
N ASP A 296 7.93 22.26 -4.27
CA ASP A 296 8.59 23.51 -4.68
C ASP A 296 7.75 24.26 -5.74
N TYR A 297 7.14 23.52 -6.67
CA TYR A 297 6.24 24.08 -7.66
C TYR A 297 5.05 24.81 -7.02
N TYR A 298 4.38 24.22 -6.05
CA TYR A 298 3.24 24.87 -5.41
C TYR A 298 3.68 25.95 -4.41
N GLU A 299 4.78 25.76 -3.69
CA GLU A 299 5.30 26.76 -2.78
C GLU A 299 5.67 28.06 -3.52
N SER A 300 6.31 27.96 -4.71
CA SER A 300 6.66 29.11 -5.54
C SER A 300 5.44 29.89 -6.06
N LYS A 301 4.26 29.30 -6.04
CA LYS A 301 3.01 29.94 -6.48
C LYS A 301 2.20 30.57 -5.34
N CYS A 302 2.66 30.41 -4.10
CA CYS A 302 2.02 31.00 -2.94
C CYS A 302 2.52 32.44 -2.66
N TYR A 303 3.59 32.85 -3.35
CA TYR A 303 4.18 34.20 -3.27
C TYR A 303 4.08 34.89 -4.63
#